data_7537f716366a80fd5dde258f38e41138
#
_entry.id   7537f716366a80fd5dde258f38e41138
#
_cell.length_a   1.000
_cell.length_b   1.000
_cell.length_c   1.000
_cell.angle_alpha   90.00
_cell.angle_beta   90.00
_cell.angle_gamma   90.00
#
_symmetry.space_group_name_H-M   'P 1'
#
loop_
_entity.id
_entity.type
_entity.pdbx_description
1 polymer ?
#
loop_
_entity_poly.entity_id
_entity_poly.type
_entity_poly.pdbx_seq_one_letter_code
_entity_poly.pdbx_strand_id
1 'polypeptide(L)'
;MKCLSAVEKKYEKGDAVFLAGTAIRSMGFILSGSVDISRDDFWGNRQVLGHAGSGELFGEAYACMPGEPLMVNVEAAEKCRILFLDIGKILNVCTPACSHHNRLIHNLLYIMAKKNLMLTRKIDHMGQRSIREKVMAYLSFESEKQKKKTFGIPFNRQQLADYLAVDRSALSAELSRMKKDGLIEFEKNLFTLL
;
A
#
# COMPACT_ATOMS: atom_id res chain seq x y z
N MET A 1 -26.84 2.61 -9.45
CA MET A 1 -25.50 2.19 -9.97
C MET A 1 -25.37 2.25 -11.50
N LYS A 2 -26.40 2.59 -12.29
CA LYS A 2 -26.33 2.63 -13.75
C LYS A 2 -25.33 3.66 -14.32
N CYS A 3 -25.10 4.77 -13.65
CA CYS A 3 -24.21 5.83 -14.15
C CYS A 3 -22.70 5.57 -14.00
N LEU A 4 -22.28 4.67 -13.12
CA LEU A 4 -20.85 4.36 -12.91
C LEU A 4 -20.35 3.17 -13.76
N SER A 5 -21.26 2.44 -14.44
CA SER A 5 -20.98 1.21 -15.19
C SER A 5 -20.01 0.27 -14.45
N ALA A 6 -20.22 0.15 -13.14
CA ALA A 6 -19.43 -0.75 -12.32
C ALA A 6 -19.69 -2.21 -12.74
N VAL A 7 -18.62 -2.96 -12.95
CA VAL A 7 -18.68 -4.37 -13.37
C VAL A 7 -18.04 -5.22 -12.30
N GLU A 8 -18.80 -6.14 -11.73
CA GLU A 8 -18.28 -7.13 -10.79
C GLU A 8 -17.74 -8.34 -11.55
N LYS A 9 -16.54 -8.79 -11.18
CA LYS A 9 -15.94 -10.05 -11.64
C LYS A 9 -15.50 -10.89 -10.47
N LYS A 10 -15.51 -12.20 -10.67
CA LYS A 10 -15.02 -13.21 -9.71
C LYS A 10 -13.76 -13.84 -10.26
N TYR A 11 -12.82 -14.11 -9.39
CA TYR A 11 -11.53 -14.71 -9.71
C TYR A 11 -11.25 -15.85 -8.74
N GLU A 12 -10.69 -16.93 -9.24
CA GLU A 12 -10.14 -18.00 -8.41
C GLU A 12 -8.66 -17.68 -8.08
N LYS A 13 -8.10 -18.35 -7.10
CA LYS A 13 -6.69 -18.17 -6.72
C LYS A 13 -5.77 -18.42 -7.92
N GLY A 14 -4.86 -17.49 -8.18
CA GLY A 14 -3.91 -17.55 -9.29
C GLY A 14 -4.39 -16.91 -10.58
N ASP A 15 -5.67 -16.50 -10.67
CA ASP A 15 -6.17 -15.82 -11.85
C ASP A 15 -5.53 -14.44 -12.01
N ALA A 16 -5.10 -14.12 -13.24
CA ALA A 16 -4.59 -12.80 -13.57
C ALA A 16 -5.73 -11.79 -13.63
N VAL A 17 -5.64 -10.72 -12.85
CA VAL A 17 -6.60 -9.62 -12.82
C VAL A 17 -6.14 -8.50 -13.77
N PHE A 18 -4.86 -8.12 -13.67
CA PHE A 18 -4.20 -7.20 -14.58
C PHE A 18 -2.81 -7.74 -14.94
N LEU A 19 -2.39 -7.48 -16.18
CA LEU A 19 -1.07 -7.88 -16.68
C LEU A 19 -0.18 -6.67 -16.92
N ALA A 20 1.09 -6.78 -16.57
CA ALA A 20 2.12 -5.81 -16.91
C ALA A 20 2.14 -5.54 -18.44
N GLY A 21 2.45 -4.32 -18.83
CA GLY A 21 2.46 -3.88 -20.23
C GLY A 21 1.08 -3.49 -20.78
N THR A 22 -0.02 -3.74 -20.08
CA THR A 22 -1.37 -3.33 -20.52
C THR A 22 -1.75 -1.97 -19.93
N ALA A 23 -2.42 -1.13 -20.72
CA ALA A 23 -3.03 0.10 -20.23
C ALA A 23 -4.45 -0.19 -19.71
N ILE A 24 -4.77 0.31 -18.53
CA ILE A 24 -6.09 0.12 -17.92
C ILE A 24 -6.86 1.46 -17.84
N ARG A 25 -8.19 1.38 -17.84
CA ARG A 25 -9.10 2.51 -17.62
C ARG A 25 -9.97 2.35 -16.40
N SER A 26 -9.90 1.18 -15.77
CA SER A 26 -10.71 0.88 -14.60
C SER A 26 -9.81 0.51 -13.44
N MET A 27 -10.13 1.06 -12.26
CA MET A 27 -9.56 0.61 -11.00
C MET A 27 -10.37 -0.55 -10.43
N GLY A 28 -9.74 -1.40 -9.62
CA GLY A 28 -10.39 -2.48 -8.90
C GLY A 28 -10.67 -2.11 -7.45
N PHE A 29 -11.89 -2.40 -6.98
CA PHE A 29 -12.27 -2.37 -5.56
C PHE A 29 -12.58 -3.78 -5.09
N ILE A 30 -11.87 -4.25 -4.07
CA ILE A 30 -12.00 -5.62 -3.57
C ILE A 30 -13.21 -5.72 -2.65
N LEU A 31 -14.22 -6.48 -3.08
CA LEU A 31 -15.42 -6.75 -2.29
C LEU A 31 -15.20 -7.87 -1.27
N SER A 32 -14.43 -8.88 -1.65
CA SER A 32 -14.02 -9.99 -0.79
C SER A 32 -12.78 -10.67 -1.35
N GLY A 33 -11.98 -11.31 -0.49
CA GLY A 33 -10.70 -11.91 -0.84
C GLY A 33 -9.59 -10.88 -0.95
N SER A 34 -8.53 -11.22 -1.70
CA SER A 34 -7.32 -10.40 -1.80
C SER A 34 -6.58 -10.62 -3.12
N VAL A 35 -5.73 -9.66 -3.48
CA VAL A 35 -4.84 -9.73 -4.65
C VAL A 35 -3.40 -9.43 -4.26
N ASP A 36 -2.46 -10.06 -4.95
CA ASP A 36 -1.03 -9.77 -4.89
C ASP A 36 -0.63 -8.90 -6.07
N ILE A 37 0.17 -7.87 -5.80
CA ILE A 37 0.76 -6.99 -6.80
C ILE A 37 2.23 -7.36 -6.90
N SER A 38 2.65 -7.84 -8.07
CA SER A 38 3.99 -8.36 -8.30
C SER A 38 4.62 -7.79 -9.56
N ARG A 39 5.93 -7.89 -9.64
CA ARG A 39 6.71 -7.59 -10.84
C ARG A 39 7.67 -8.75 -11.08
N ASP A 40 7.73 -9.17 -12.34
CA ASP A 40 8.76 -10.10 -12.79
C ASP A 40 9.99 -9.30 -13.26
N ASP A 41 11.18 -9.74 -12.89
CA ASP A 41 12.42 -9.17 -13.39
C ASP A 41 12.81 -9.77 -14.76
N PHE A 42 13.89 -9.27 -15.34
CA PHE A 42 14.39 -9.75 -16.64
C PHE A 42 14.75 -11.25 -16.63
N TRP A 43 15.09 -11.80 -15.48
CA TRP A 43 15.45 -13.22 -15.32
C TRP A 43 14.25 -14.11 -14.96
N GLY A 44 13.06 -13.55 -14.88
CA GLY A 44 11.84 -14.27 -14.52
C GLY A 44 11.62 -14.46 -13.01
N ASN A 45 12.41 -13.81 -12.15
CA ASN A 45 12.16 -13.85 -10.71
C ASN A 45 10.99 -12.95 -10.37
N ARG A 46 10.03 -13.49 -9.64
CA ARG A 46 8.84 -12.77 -9.19
C ARG A 46 9.09 -12.07 -7.87
N GLN A 47 8.88 -10.77 -7.84
CA GLN A 47 8.92 -9.95 -6.62
C GLN A 47 7.51 -9.46 -6.27
N VAL A 48 7.00 -9.84 -5.11
CA VAL A 48 5.74 -9.27 -4.58
C VAL A 48 6.04 -7.88 -4.02
N LEU A 49 5.39 -6.87 -4.60
CA LEU A 49 5.55 -5.46 -4.25
C LEU A 49 4.50 -4.98 -3.25
N GLY A 50 3.34 -5.65 -3.25
CA GLY A 50 2.23 -5.27 -2.38
C GLY A 50 1.12 -6.30 -2.38
N HIS A 51 0.20 -6.10 -1.45
CA HIS A 51 -1.00 -6.89 -1.26
C HIS A 51 -2.17 -5.94 -1.04
N ALA A 52 -3.32 -6.26 -1.60
CA ALA A 52 -4.54 -5.51 -1.35
C ALA A 52 -5.67 -6.47 -0.95
N GLY A 53 -6.38 -6.14 0.13
CA GLY A 53 -7.44 -6.93 0.72
C GLY A 53 -8.83 -6.33 0.56
N SER A 54 -9.82 -6.99 1.16
CA SER A 54 -11.21 -6.52 1.13
C SER A 54 -11.35 -5.08 1.63
N GLY A 55 -12.09 -4.26 0.89
CA GLY A 55 -12.28 -2.83 1.14
C GLY A 55 -11.19 -1.92 0.56
N GLU A 56 -10.18 -2.46 -0.10
CA GLU A 56 -9.10 -1.68 -0.69
C GLU A 56 -9.24 -1.47 -2.20
N LEU A 57 -8.65 -0.37 -2.70
CA LEU A 57 -8.54 -0.03 -4.11
C LEU A 57 -7.14 -0.40 -4.63
N PHE A 58 -7.08 -0.85 -5.89
CA PHE A 58 -5.84 -1.07 -6.62
C PHE A 58 -5.97 -0.63 -8.09
N GLY A 59 -4.83 -0.31 -8.71
CA GLY A 59 -4.78 0.13 -10.11
C GLY A 59 -5.27 1.56 -10.34
N GLU A 60 -5.65 2.30 -9.30
CA GLU A 60 -6.22 3.65 -9.40
C GLU A 60 -5.24 4.65 -10.01
N ALA A 61 -3.94 4.54 -9.71
CA ALA A 61 -2.92 5.43 -10.24
C ALA A 61 -2.83 5.31 -11.76
N TYR A 62 -2.77 4.09 -12.29
CA TYR A 62 -2.72 3.82 -13.73
C TYR A 62 -4.06 4.14 -14.43
N ALA A 63 -5.18 3.79 -13.79
CA ALA A 63 -6.48 4.12 -14.34
C ALA A 63 -6.71 5.64 -14.52
N CYS A 64 -6.11 6.45 -13.63
CA CYS A 64 -6.14 7.92 -13.70
C CYS A 64 -5.13 8.51 -14.72
N MET A 65 -4.23 7.69 -15.27
CA MET A 65 -3.22 8.10 -16.27
C MET A 65 -3.43 7.33 -17.58
N PRO A 66 -4.38 7.76 -18.44
CA PRO A 66 -4.70 7.04 -19.66
C PRO A 66 -3.49 6.87 -20.56
N GLY A 67 -3.25 5.64 -21.00
CA GLY A 67 -2.13 5.30 -21.89
C GLY A 67 -0.86 4.85 -21.17
N GLU A 68 -0.74 5.06 -19.85
CA GLU A 68 0.40 4.55 -19.08
C GLU A 68 0.27 3.02 -18.89
N PRO A 69 1.23 2.21 -19.40
CA PRO A 69 1.17 0.77 -19.23
C PRO A 69 1.49 0.37 -17.77
N LEU A 70 0.81 -0.64 -17.27
CA LEU A 70 1.11 -1.24 -15.97
C LEU A 70 2.55 -1.77 -15.93
N MET A 71 3.29 -1.43 -14.89
CA MET A 71 4.62 -1.97 -14.61
C MET A 71 4.57 -3.20 -13.69
N VAL A 72 3.37 -3.66 -13.36
CA VAL A 72 3.12 -4.74 -12.38
C VAL A 72 2.03 -5.68 -12.88
N ASN A 73 2.09 -6.92 -12.43
CA ASN A 73 1.01 -7.88 -12.52
C ASN A 73 0.14 -7.79 -11.26
N VAL A 74 -1.16 -8.02 -11.41
CA VAL A 74 -2.09 -8.18 -10.30
C VAL A 74 -2.78 -9.53 -10.45
N GLU A 75 -2.67 -10.36 -9.42
CA GLU A 75 -3.16 -11.74 -9.42
C GLU A 75 -3.99 -12.00 -8.16
N ALA A 76 -5.03 -12.80 -8.28
CA ALA A 76 -5.85 -13.20 -7.14
C ALA A 76 -5.05 -14.09 -6.18
N ALA A 77 -4.78 -13.61 -4.95
CA ALA A 77 -4.06 -14.36 -3.91
C ALA A 77 -4.94 -15.49 -3.33
N GLU A 78 -6.24 -15.30 -3.41
CA GLU A 78 -7.28 -16.26 -3.01
C GLU A 78 -8.54 -16.01 -3.86
N LYS A 79 -9.58 -16.82 -3.68
CA LYS A 79 -10.87 -16.57 -4.32
C LYS A 79 -11.39 -15.19 -3.97
N CYS A 80 -11.59 -14.32 -4.97
CA CYS A 80 -11.94 -12.93 -4.73
C CYS A 80 -13.08 -12.43 -5.64
N ARG A 81 -13.74 -11.38 -5.16
CA ARG A 81 -14.75 -10.62 -5.92
C ARG A 81 -14.28 -9.19 -6.02
N ILE A 82 -14.20 -8.68 -7.24
CA ILE A 82 -13.66 -7.36 -7.54
C ILE A 82 -14.69 -6.56 -8.32
N LEU A 83 -14.93 -5.33 -7.87
CA LEU A 83 -15.75 -4.36 -8.56
C LEU A 83 -14.83 -3.43 -9.37
N PHE A 84 -14.96 -3.44 -10.69
CA PHE A 84 -14.23 -2.55 -11.58
C PHE A 84 -15.00 -1.26 -11.81
N LEU A 85 -14.31 -0.14 -11.63
CA LEU A 85 -14.86 1.21 -11.74
C LEU A 85 -14.09 1.96 -12.84
N ASP A 86 -14.78 2.36 -13.90
CA ASP A 86 -14.21 3.14 -15.00
C ASP A 86 -14.00 4.59 -14.56
N ILE A 87 -12.73 5.04 -14.59
CA ILE A 87 -12.34 6.38 -14.14
C ILE A 87 -12.98 7.46 -15.05
N GLY A 88 -13.05 7.25 -16.35
CA GLY A 88 -13.67 8.19 -17.26
C GLY A 88 -15.14 8.46 -16.90
N LYS A 89 -15.86 7.43 -16.45
CA LYS A 89 -17.25 7.56 -16.00
C LYS A 89 -17.40 8.16 -14.61
N ILE A 90 -16.39 8.00 -13.76
CA ILE A 90 -16.36 8.65 -12.45
C ILE A 90 -16.14 10.15 -12.59
N LEU A 91 -15.21 10.55 -13.46
CA LEU A 91 -14.83 11.96 -13.65
C LEU A 91 -15.85 12.72 -14.51
N ASN A 92 -16.55 12.05 -15.44
CA ASN A 92 -17.61 12.65 -16.24
C ASN A 92 -18.93 12.59 -15.48
N VAL A 93 -19.22 13.65 -14.75
CA VAL A 93 -20.42 13.78 -13.91
C VAL A 93 -21.68 13.76 -14.79
N CYS A 94 -22.62 12.90 -14.49
CA CYS A 94 -23.86 12.74 -15.27
C CYS A 94 -24.78 13.97 -15.20
N THR A 95 -24.75 14.72 -14.11
CA THR A 95 -25.40 16.03 -13.91
C THR A 95 -24.63 16.82 -12.84
N PRO A 96 -24.62 18.18 -12.89
CA PRO A 96 -23.89 18.99 -11.90
C PRO A 96 -24.30 18.75 -10.42
N ALA A 97 -25.44 18.13 -10.20
CA ALA A 97 -26.01 17.91 -8.85
C ALA A 97 -25.92 16.45 -8.37
N CYS A 98 -25.19 15.57 -9.04
CA CYS A 98 -25.11 14.17 -8.63
C CYS A 98 -24.24 13.99 -7.37
N SER A 99 -24.87 13.93 -6.21
CA SER A 99 -24.21 13.76 -4.89
C SER A 99 -23.38 12.47 -4.81
N HIS A 100 -23.76 11.43 -5.53
CA HIS A 100 -23.02 10.15 -5.54
C HIS A 100 -21.67 10.27 -6.25
N HIS A 101 -21.61 10.96 -7.41
CA HIS A 101 -20.36 11.22 -8.11
C HIS A 101 -19.43 12.09 -7.26
N ASN A 102 -19.93 13.21 -6.72
CA ASN A 102 -19.15 14.10 -5.89
C ASN A 102 -18.54 13.36 -4.69
N ARG A 103 -19.33 12.53 -4.00
CA ARG A 103 -18.85 11.74 -2.87
C ARG A 103 -17.78 10.72 -3.30
N LEU A 104 -17.96 10.08 -4.45
CA LEU A 104 -17.01 9.10 -4.98
C LEU A 104 -15.70 9.77 -5.36
N ILE A 105 -15.73 10.91 -6.05
CA ILE A 105 -14.55 11.70 -6.39
C ILE A 105 -13.81 12.15 -5.13
N HIS A 106 -14.51 12.68 -4.13
CA HIS A 106 -13.91 13.05 -2.85
C HIS A 106 -13.23 11.86 -2.16
N ASN A 107 -13.88 10.71 -2.12
CA ASN A 107 -13.30 9.50 -1.52
C ASN A 107 -12.06 9.03 -2.29
N LEU A 108 -12.08 9.08 -3.62
CA LEU A 108 -10.93 8.73 -4.45
C LEU A 108 -9.75 9.67 -4.19
N LEU A 109 -9.98 10.98 -4.20
CA LEU A 109 -8.94 11.97 -3.87
C LEU A 109 -8.37 11.75 -2.47
N TYR A 110 -9.22 11.48 -1.48
CA TYR A 110 -8.78 11.16 -0.11
C TYR A 110 -7.89 9.91 -0.07
N ILE A 111 -8.29 8.84 -0.76
CA ILE A 111 -7.50 7.59 -0.81
C ILE A 111 -6.16 7.82 -1.50
N MET A 112 -6.14 8.53 -2.63
CA MET A 112 -4.91 8.85 -3.36
C MET A 112 -3.97 9.73 -2.53
N ALA A 113 -4.50 10.76 -1.87
CA ALA A 113 -3.73 11.61 -0.97
C ALA A 113 -3.15 10.82 0.20
N LYS A 114 -3.94 9.94 0.81
CA LYS A 114 -3.49 9.05 1.89
C LYS A 114 -2.37 8.13 1.43
N LYS A 115 -2.51 7.49 0.26
CA LYS A 115 -1.46 6.63 -0.32
C LYS A 115 -0.19 7.42 -0.63
N ASN A 116 -0.32 8.62 -1.20
CA ASN A 116 0.82 9.50 -1.47
C ASN A 116 1.57 9.85 -0.18
N LEU A 117 0.88 10.29 0.88
CA LEU A 117 1.50 10.56 2.18
C LEU A 117 2.18 9.33 2.78
N MET A 118 1.60 8.14 2.62
CA MET A 118 2.23 6.90 3.08
C MET A 118 3.52 6.60 2.32
N LEU A 119 3.52 6.78 1.00
CA LEU A 119 4.71 6.59 0.15
C LEU A 119 5.80 7.62 0.49
N THR A 120 5.44 8.90 0.65
CA THR A 120 6.38 9.97 1.03
C THR A 120 7.06 9.64 2.36
N ARG A 121 6.29 9.22 3.37
CA ARG A 121 6.84 8.81 4.67
C ARG A 121 7.76 7.59 4.55
N LYS A 122 7.36 6.59 3.75
CA LYS A 122 8.20 5.42 3.52
C LYS A 122 9.52 5.80 2.86
N ILE A 123 9.50 6.69 1.88
CA ILE A 123 10.70 7.22 1.21
C ILE A 123 11.59 7.94 2.24
N ASP A 124 11.01 8.80 3.09
CA ASP A 124 11.76 9.50 4.13
C ASP A 124 12.44 8.53 5.11
N HIS A 125 11.70 7.54 5.62
CA HIS A 125 12.26 6.53 6.52
C HIS A 125 13.35 5.68 5.85
N MET A 126 13.16 5.29 4.58
CA MET A 126 14.12 4.46 3.83
C MET A 126 15.33 5.26 3.32
N GLY A 127 15.18 6.55 3.12
CA GLY A 127 16.20 7.46 2.59
C GLY A 127 17.33 7.76 3.57
N GLN A 128 17.17 7.42 4.84
CA GLN A 128 18.20 7.59 5.86
C GLN A 128 19.41 6.70 5.58
N ARG A 129 20.63 7.17 5.93
CA ARG A 129 21.88 6.50 5.54
C ARG A 129 22.15 5.20 6.28
N SER A 130 21.89 5.19 7.60
CA SER A 130 22.14 4.03 8.45
C SER A 130 20.86 3.34 8.89
N ILE A 131 20.95 2.06 9.27
CA ILE A 131 19.83 1.31 9.86
C ILE A 131 19.32 2.01 11.12
N ARG A 132 20.22 2.55 11.95
CA ARG A 132 19.89 3.32 13.15
C ARG A 132 19.02 4.53 12.83
N GLU A 133 19.44 5.34 11.87
CA GLU A 133 18.68 6.52 11.46
C GLU A 133 17.31 6.15 10.88
N LYS A 134 17.24 5.11 10.06
CA LYS A 134 15.97 4.59 9.52
C LYS A 134 15.01 4.19 10.64
N VAL A 135 15.51 3.45 11.62
CA VAL A 135 14.73 3.01 12.80
C VAL A 135 14.29 4.22 13.63
N MET A 136 15.20 5.17 13.91
CA MET A 136 14.87 6.36 14.69
C MET A 136 13.83 7.24 13.99
N ALA A 137 13.95 7.45 12.68
CA ALA A 137 12.96 8.20 11.89
C ALA A 137 11.57 7.55 11.97
N TYR A 138 11.50 6.23 11.79
CA TYR A 138 10.24 5.49 11.88
C TYR A 138 9.64 5.52 13.29
N LEU A 139 10.42 5.24 14.33
CA LEU A 139 9.94 5.21 15.72
C LEU A 139 9.53 6.60 16.21
N SER A 140 10.28 7.64 15.85
CA SER A 140 9.91 9.03 16.15
C SER A 140 8.58 9.40 15.53
N PHE A 141 8.37 9.06 14.25
CA PHE A 141 7.10 9.28 13.58
C PHE A 141 5.93 8.55 14.28
N GLU A 142 6.09 7.28 14.68
CA GLU A 142 5.03 6.52 15.35
C GLU A 142 4.76 7.07 16.77
N SER A 143 5.79 7.54 17.48
CA SER A 143 5.65 8.20 18.77
C SER A 143 4.83 9.51 18.66
N GLU A 144 5.16 10.36 17.69
CA GLU A 144 4.44 11.61 17.44
C GLU A 144 2.97 11.36 17.02
N LYS A 145 2.76 10.41 16.11
CA LYS A 145 1.43 10.03 15.64
C LYS A 145 0.54 9.51 16.76
N GLN A 146 1.08 8.71 17.68
CA GLN A 146 0.35 8.15 18.82
C GLN A 146 0.39 9.07 20.05
N LYS A 147 1.18 10.16 20.00
CA LYS A 147 1.40 11.11 21.10
C LYS A 147 1.83 10.43 22.41
N LYS A 148 2.69 9.42 22.30
CA LYS A 148 3.15 8.59 23.42
C LYS A 148 4.63 8.26 23.24
N LYS A 149 5.39 8.24 24.35
CA LYS A 149 6.77 7.74 24.39
C LYS A 149 6.82 6.21 24.29
N THR A 150 5.80 5.52 24.81
CA THR A 150 5.65 4.07 24.71
C THR A 150 4.47 3.75 23.80
N PHE A 151 4.73 3.03 22.71
CA PHE A 151 3.75 2.77 21.66
C PHE A 151 3.97 1.43 20.99
N GLY A 152 2.89 0.85 20.45
CA GLY A 152 2.95 -0.35 19.63
C GLY A 152 3.11 -0.03 18.16
N ILE A 153 3.86 -0.86 17.43
CA ILE A 153 3.94 -0.81 15.97
C ILE A 153 3.21 -2.00 15.34
N PRO A 154 2.63 -1.84 14.13
CA PRO A 154 1.86 -2.90 13.48
C PRO A 154 2.74 -4.01 12.88
N PHE A 155 4.05 -3.81 12.82
CA PHE A 155 4.99 -4.69 12.16
C PHE A 155 5.61 -5.70 13.13
N ASN A 156 5.71 -6.97 12.69
CA ASN A 156 6.66 -7.88 13.28
C ASN A 156 8.09 -7.56 12.80
N ARG A 157 9.09 -8.29 13.27
CA ARG A 157 10.51 -7.98 12.98
C ARG A 157 10.86 -8.10 11.49
N GLN A 158 10.31 -9.10 10.79
CA GLN A 158 10.48 -9.24 9.36
C GLN A 158 9.81 -8.10 8.60
N GLN A 159 8.56 -7.82 8.92
CA GLN A 159 7.80 -6.75 8.27
C GLN A 159 8.43 -5.37 8.45
N LEU A 160 9.02 -5.10 9.63
CA LEU A 160 9.76 -3.85 9.86
C LEU A 160 11.03 -3.78 9.02
N ALA A 161 11.76 -4.90 8.89
CA ALA A 161 12.94 -4.97 8.03
C ALA A 161 12.58 -4.73 6.56
N ASP A 162 11.51 -5.37 6.07
CA ASP A 162 10.99 -5.18 4.71
C ASP A 162 10.52 -3.74 4.48
N TYR A 163 9.83 -3.15 5.47
CA TYR A 163 9.37 -1.75 5.39
C TYR A 163 10.52 -0.76 5.27
N LEU A 164 11.60 -0.96 6.05
CA LEU A 164 12.80 -0.10 6.07
C LEU A 164 13.82 -0.47 4.97
N ALA A 165 13.55 -1.51 4.18
CA ALA A 165 14.46 -2.06 3.17
C ALA A 165 15.86 -2.35 3.74
N VAL A 166 15.90 -3.19 4.78
CA VAL A 166 17.12 -3.63 5.46
C VAL A 166 17.06 -5.14 5.74
N ASP A 167 18.22 -5.76 5.94
CA ASP A 167 18.28 -7.15 6.38
C ASP A 167 17.70 -7.31 7.79
N ARG A 168 16.93 -8.38 8.02
CA ARG A 168 16.29 -8.66 9.32
C ARG A 168 17.31 -8.87 10.44
N SER A 169 18.41 -9.56 10.16
CA SER A 169 19.44 -9.85 11.16
C SER A 169 20.20 -8.57 11.53
N ALA A 170 20.54 -7.76 10.53
CA ALA A 170 21.14 -6.46 10.72
C ALA A 170 20.27 -5.49 11.51
N LEU A 171 18.95 -5.46 11.22
CA LEU A 171 17.96 -4.70 12.00
C LEU A 171 17.93 -5.15 13.46
N SER A 172 17.87 -6.46 13.70
CA SER A 172 17.81 -7.01 15.07
C SER A 172 19.07 -6.71 15.88
N ALA A 173 20.24 -6.79 15.24
CA ALA A 173 21.50 -6.42 15.85
C ALA A 173 21.54 -4.92 16.21
N GLU A 174 21.06 -4.05 15.30
CA GLU A 174 21.05 -2.60 15.55
C GLU A 174 20.07 -2.20 16.64
N LEU A 175 18.88 -2.79 16.68
CA LEU A 175 17.93 -2.56 17.77
C LEU A 175 18.51 -2.94 19.14
N SER A 176 19.27 -4.04 19.21
CA SER A 176 19.95 -4.45 20.44
C SER A 176 21.04 -3.47 20.87
N ARG A 177 21.78 -2.89 19.90
CA ARG A 177 22.75 -1.81 20.16
C ARG A 177 22.06 -0.55 20.65
N MET A 178 21.01 -0.11 19.99
CA MET A 178 20.24 1.07 20.39
C MET A 178 19.65 0.94 21.80
N LYS A 179 19.21 -0.26 22.17
CA LYS A 179 18.78 -0.56 23.54
C LYS A 179 19.94 -0.44 24.53
N LYS A 180 21.12 -1.01 24.21
CA LYS A 180 22.32 -0.89 25.05
C LYS A 180 22.80 0.56 25.18
N ASP A 181 22.65 1.35 24.13
CA ASP A 181 23.01 2.77 24.11
C ASP A 181 22.00 3.66 24.88
N GLY A 182 20.91 3.09 25.39
CA GLY A 182 19.89 3.82 26.16
C GLY A 182 18.99 4.71 25.30
N LEU A 183 18.87 4.46 23.98
CA LEU A 183 18.04 5.25 23.09
C LEU A 183 16.60 4.76 23.05
N ILE A 184 16.41 3.43 23.16
CA ILE A 184 15.11 2.78 23.10
C ILE A 184 15.04 1.61 24.09
N GLU A 185 13.83 1.32 24.54
CA GLU A 185 13.44 0.03 25.09
C GLU A 185 12.43 -0.64 24.18
N PHE A 186 12.46 -1.97 24.13
CA PHE A 186 11.43 -2.69 23.36
C PHE A 186 11.17 -4.08 23.92
N GLU A 187 9.92 -4.49 23.78
CA GLU A 187 9.46 -5.85 23.97
C GLU A 187 8.53 -6.22 22.81
N LYS A 188 8.93 -7.21 21.98
CA LYS A 188 8.21 -7.59 20.75
C LYS A 188 7.96 -6.36 19.86
N ASN A 189 6.70 -5.94 19.74
CA ASN A 189 6.24 -4.81 18.91
C ASN A 189 5.95 -3.55 19.72
N LEU A 190 6.20 -3.55 21.02
CA LEU A 190 6.07 -2.40 21.91
C LEU A 190 7.44 -1.72 22.04
N PHE A 191 7.49 -0.42 21.80
CA PHE A 191 8.71 0.39 21.86
C PHE A 191 8.53 1.57 22.81
N THR A 192 9.62 1.97 23.46
CA THR A 192 9.70 3.18 24.29
C THR A 192 10.91 3.98 23.83
N LEU A 193 10.73 5.27 23.54
CA LEU A 193 11.82 6.22 23.32
C LEU A 193 12.25 6.81 24.67
N LEU A 194 13.55 6.75 24.96
CA LEU A 194 14.15 7.17 26.23
C LEU A 194 14.66 8.61 26.19
#